data_94b14cf13042ca456f882024c933c41d
#
_entry.id   94b14cf13042ca456f882024c933c41d
#
_cell.length_a   1.000
_cell.length_b   1.000
_cell.length_c   1.000
_cell.angle_alpha   90.00
_cell.angle_beta   90.00
_cell.angle_gamma   90.00
#
_symmetry.space_group_name_H-M   'P 1'
#
loop_
_entity.id
_entity.type
_entity.pdbx_description
1 polymer ?
#
loop_
_entity_poly.entity_id
_entity_poly.type
_entity_poly.pdbx_seq_one_letter_code
_entity_poly.pdbx_strand_id
1 'polypeptide(L)'
;MYHLRVPVTEQELKDYYQFRWEMLRKPLHQPVGSEKDAYDAMAHHQMVVDEGGKIVAIGRLYINADNEAAIRFMAVDPTVQDKGLGTLVAMTLESVARQEGVKRVVCSAREDAVAFFAKLGFVNQGEITAPQTTPIRHFLMIKPVATLDDILHRPDWCGQLQQAWYDHIPLSEKMGVRISQYTGQRFVTTMPEIGNQNPHHTLFAGSLFSLATLTAWGLIWLLLRERHLGGTIILADAHIRYSKPITGRPRAVADLSSLSGDLARLARGRRARVQAEVHLFGDDDKGAVFEGTYMVLPAESDAPLDQGGSEAIES
;
A
#
# COMPACT_ATOMS: atom_id res chain seq x y z
N MET A 1 -20.40 -10.97 -23.57
CA MET A 1 -19.86 -10.39 -22.30
C MET A 1 -18.46 -10.98 -22.06
N TYR A 2 -17.56 -10.28 -21.35
CA TYR A 2 -16.22 -10.77 -21.04
C TYR A 2 -16.05 -10.83 -19.53
N HIS A 3 -15.38 -11.85 -19.03
CA HIS A 3 -15.16 -12.09 -17.61
C HIS A 3 -13.66 -12.16 -17.31
N LEU A 4 -13.20 -11.28 -16.42
CA LEU A 4 -11.85 -11.30 -15.90
C LEU A 4 -11.77 -12.30 -14.74
N ARG A 5 -10.76 -13.16 -14.73
CA ARG A 5 -10.51 -14.12 -13.64
C ARG A 5 -9.07 -14.63 -13.61
N VAL A 6 -8.72 -15.29 -12.53
CA VAL A 6 -7.44 -15.99 -12.35
C VAL A 6 -7.62 -17.45 -12.79
N PRO A 7 -6.67 -18.06 -13.50
CA PRO A 7 -6.70 -19.50 -13.74
C PRO A 7 -6.46 -20.25 -12.41
N VAL A 8 -7.40 -21.13 -12.03
CA VAL A 8 -7.37 -21.83 -10.73
C VAL A 8 -7.11 -23.33 -10.92
N THR A 9 -7.73 -23.94 -11.92
CA THR A 9 -7.60 -25.38 -12.17
C THR A 9 -6.38 -25.69 -13.05
N GLU A 10 -5.88 -26.93 -12.96
CA GLU A 10 -4.81 -27.38 -13.85
C GLU A 10 -5.19 -27.24 -15.34
N GLN A 11 -6.46 -27.47 -15.68
CA GLN A 11 -6.92 -27.33 -17.06
C GLN A 11 -6.90 -25.86 -17.48
N GLU A 12 -7.38 -24.94 -16.65
CA GLU A 12 -7.33 -23.50 -16.94
C GLU A 12 -5.89 -23.00 -17.10
N LEU A 13 -4.96 -23.50 -16.29
CA LEU A 13 -3.54 -23.18 -16.42
C LEU A 13 -2.95 -23.72 -17.73
N LYS A 14 -3.33 -24.94 -18.16
CA LYS A 14 -2.93 -25.48 -19.46
C LYS A 14 -3.45 -24.63 -20.62
N ASP A 15 -4.73 -24.27 -20.56
CA ASP A 15 -5.37 -23.44 -21.58
C ASP A 15 -4.76 -22.03 -21.62
N TYR A 16 -4.44 -21.47 -20.43
CA TYR A 16 -3.74 -20.19 -20.30
C TYR A 16 -2.36 -20.22 -20.94
N TYR A 17 -1.55 -21.25 -20.69
CA TYR A 17 -0.23 -21.39 -21.31
C TYR A 17 -0.33 -21.68 -22.79
N GLN A 18 -1.30 -22.47 -23.22
CA GLN A 18 -1.56 -22.71 -24.65
C GLN A 18 -1.86 -21.39 -25.36
N PHE A 19 -2.78 -20.58 -24.83
CA PHE A 19 -3.09 -19.27 -25.39
C PHE A 19 -1.86 -18.35 -25.40
N ARG A 20 -1.05 -18.34 -24.33
CA ARG A 20 0.20 -17.57 -24.26
C ARG A 20 1.16 -17.97 -25.38
N TRP A 21 1.32 -19.28 -25.60
CA TRP A 21 2.18 -19.78 -26.67
C TRP A 21 1.65 -19.38 -28.05
N GLU A 22 0.37 -19.58 -28.31
CA GLU A 22 -0.27 -19.25 -29.58
C GLU A 22 -0.11 -17.78 -29.96
N MET A 23 -0.26 -16.89 -28.99
CA MET A 23 -0.19 -15.43 -29.22
C MET A 23 1.24 -14.87 -29.24
N LEU A 24 2.15 -15.40 -28.44
CA LEU A 24 3.45 -14.75 -28.21
C LEU A 24 4.66 -15.54 -28.71
N ARG A 25 4.53 -16.84 -28.95
CA ARG A 25 5.65 -17.72 -29.30
C ARG A 25 5.50 -18.37 -30.66
N LYS A 26 4.32 -18.89 -30.97
CA LYS A 26 4.02 -19.51 -32.27
C LYS A 26 4.28 -18.58 -33.45
N PRO A 27 3.93 -17.28 -33.42
CA PRO A 27 4.23 -16.36 -34.54
C PRO A 27 5.75 -16.13 -34.72
N LEU A 28 6.57 -16.47 -33.75
CA LEU A 28 8.03 -16.39 -33.77
C LEU A 28 8.67 -17.75 -34.01
N HIS A 29 7.89 -18.77 -34.44
CA HIS A 29 8.33 -20.16 -34.71
C HIS A 29 9.04 -20.80 -33.51
N GLN A 30 8.69 -20.40 -32.27
CA GLN A 30 9.28 -20.98 -31.08
C GLN A 30 8.52 -22.23 -30.60
N PRO A 31 9.22 -23.23 -30.02
CA PRO A 31 8.56 -24.48 -29.61
C PRO A 31 7.60 -24.27 -28.43
N VAL A 32 6.67 -25.20 -28.28
CA VAL A 32 5.80 -25.30 -27.08
C VAL A 32 6.70 -25.52 -25.86
N GLY A 33 6.39 -24.86 -24.76
CA GLY A 33 7.18 -24.79 -23.53
C GLY A 33 8.01 -23.50 -23.39
N SER A 34 8.30 -22.81 -24.52
CA SER A 34 9.03 -21.53 -24.53
C SER A 34 8.22 -20.36 -23.96
N GLU A 35 6.93 -20.55 -23.75
CA GLU A 35 6.02 -19.56 -23.13
C GLU A 35 6.14 -19.50 -21.61
N LYS A 36 6.85 -20.46 -20.98
CA LYS A 36 7.02 -20.55 -19.53
C LYS A 36 8.41 -20.10 -19.11
N ASP A 37 8.51 -19.60 -17.89
CA ASP A 37 9.78 -19.30 -17.24
C ASP A 37 9.77 -19.62 -15.72
N ALA A 38 10.88 -19.43 -15.04
CA ALA A 38 11.06 -19.77 -13.63
C ALA A 38 10.16 -18.92 -12.69
N TYR A 39 9.62 -17.80 -13.16
CA TYR A 39 8.79 -16.92 -12.35
C TYR A 39 7.30 -17.31 -12.37
N ASP A 40 6.88 -18.22 -13.24
CA ASP A 40 5.46 -18.57 -13.38
C ASP A 40 4.85 -19.15 -12.11
N ALA A 41 5.63 -19.87 -11.31
CA ALA A 41 5.15 -20.47 -10.06
C ALA A 41 4.83 -19.46 -8.94
N MET A 42 5.44 -18.28 -9.00
CA MET A 42 5.26 -17.20 -8.01
C MET A 42 4.53 -15.98 -8.58
N ALA A 43 4.00 -16.09 -9.78
CA ALA A 43 3.42 -14.96 -10.48
C ALA A 43 1.90 -14.89 -10.30
N HIS A 44 1.38 -13.68 -10.35
CA HIS A 44 -0.06 -13.41 -10.45
C HIS A 44 -0.48 -13.47 -11.90
N HIS A 45 -1.30 -14.47 -12.24
CA HIS A 45 -1.84 -14.66 -13.59
C HIS A 45 -3.22 -14.05 -13.69
N GLN A 46 -3.51 -13.36 -14.79
CA GLN A 46 -4.84 -12.84 -15.10
C GLN A 46 -5.25 -13.29 -16.49
N MET A 47 -6.51 -13.66 -16.65
CA MET A 47 -7.11 -14.00 -17.94
C MET A 47 -8.49 -13.38 -18.11
N VAL A 48 -8.84 -13.07 -19.32
CA VAL A 48 -10.20 -12.70 -19.71
C VAL A 48 -10.76 -13.80 -20.59
N VAL A 49 -11.96 -14.24 -20.26
CA VAL A 49 -12.70 -15.23 -21.05
C VAL A 49 -13.96 -14.63 -21.64
N ASP A 50 -14.40 -15.12 -22.78
CA ASP A 50 -15.70 -14.79 -23.37
C ASP A 50 -16.83 -15.61 -22.73
N GLU A 51 -18.06 -15.43 -23.23
CA GLU A 51 -19.26 -16.16 -22.75
C GLU A 51 -19.16 -17.68 -22.97
N GLY A 52 -18.40 -18.12 -23.94
CA GLY A 52 -18.14 -19.52 -24.19
C GLY A 52 -17.02 -20.12 -23.35
N GLY A 53 -16.38 -19.31 -22.49
CA GLY A 53 -15.25 -19.75 -21.66
C GLY A 53 -13.90 -19.74 -22.40
N LYS A 54 -13.84 -19.30 -23.66
CA LYS A 54 -12.59 -19.17 -24.41
C LYS A 54 -11.76 -18.03 -23.89
N ILE A 55 -10.46 -18.26 -23.64
CA ILE A 55 -9.51 -17.21 -23.26
C ILE A 55 -9.29 -16.26 -24.45
N VAL A 56 -9.42 -14.96 -24.19
CA VAL A 56 -9.28 -13.90 -25.20
C VAL A 56 -8.25 -12.83 -24.83
N ALA A 57 -7.82 -12.75 -23.58
CA ALA A 57 -6.71 -11.91 -23.16
C ALA A 57 -6.04 -12.51 -21.93
N ILE A 58 -4.74 -12.26 -21.79
CA ILE A 58 -3.95 -12.69 -20.63
C ILE A 58 -2.92 -11.64 -20.25
N GLY A 59 -2.42 -11.76 -19.02
CA GLY A 59 -1.24 -11.04 -18.51
C GLY A 59 -0.71 -11.69 -17.25
N ARG A 60 0.55 -11.43 -16.95
CA ARG A 60 1.23 -11.93 -15.77
C ARG A 60 2.01 -10.81 -15.09
N LEU A 61 2.00 -10.83 -13.76
CA LEU A 61 2.83 -9.98 -12.92
C LEU A 61 3.61 -10.84 -11.93
N TYR A 62 4.87 -10.50 -11.69
CA TYR A 62 5.66 -11.05 -10.59
C TYR A 62 6.50 -9.94 -9.95
N ILE A 63 6.90 -10.12 -8.71
CA ILE A 63 7.80 -9.19 -8.03
C ILE A 63 9.23 -9.61 -8.34
N ASN A 64 10.01 -8.69 -8.92
CA ASN A 64 11.41 -8.93 -9.28
C ASN A 64 12.36 -8.71 -8.08
N ALA A 65 13.66 -8.98 -8.28
CA ALA A 65 14.68 -8.83 -7.23
C ALA A 65 14.84 -7.37 -6.74
N ASP A 66 14.44 -6.38 -7.54
CA ASP A 66 14.50 -4.96 -7.20
C ASP A 66 13.22 -4.49 -6.47
N ASN A 67 12.36 -5.42 -6.05
CA ASN A 67 11.06 -5.15 -5.43
C ASN A 67 10.14 -4.28 -6.31
N GLU A 68 10.11 -4.58 -7.60
CA GLU A 68 9.24 -3.95 -8.59
C GLU A 68 8.26 -4.99 -9.15
N ALA A 69 7.04 -4.56 -9.46
CA ALA A 69 6.06 -5.41 -10.16
C ALA A 69 6.39 -5.47 -11.66
N ALA A 70 6.87 -6.60 -12.11
CA ALA A 70 7.20 -6.82 -13.52
C ALA A 70 6.03 -7.45 -14.27
N ILE A 71 5.39 -6.67 -15.17
CA ILE A 71 4.36 -7.18 -16.07
C ILE A 71 5.05 -7.85 -17.26
N ARG A 72 4.60 -9.07 -17.58
CA ARG A 72 5.10 -9.89 -18.67
C ARG A 72 3.96 -10.65 -19.37
N PHE A 73 4.23 -11.11 -20.57
CA PHE A 73 3.34 -11.99 -21.34
C PHE A 73 1.91 -11.48 -21.48
N MET A 74 1.73 -10.18 -21.71
CA MET A 74 0.43 -9.65 -22.08
C MET A 74 0.10 -9.98 -23.52
N ALA A 75 -1.09 -10.50 -23.75
CA ALA A 75 -1.61 -10.79 -25.08
C ALA A 75 -3.12 -10.63 -25.14
N VAL A 76 -3.64 -10.21 -26.27
CA VAL A 76 -5.06 -10.14 -26.60
C VAL A 76 -5.28 -10.83 -27.94
N ASP A 77 -6.31 -11.67 -28.04
CA ASP A 77 -6.73 -12.30 -29.29
C ASP A 77 -7.00 -11.23 -30.35
N PRO A 78 -6.37 -11.28 -31.54
CA PRO A 78 -6.53 -10.27 -32.57
C PRO A 78 -7.99 -10.02 -33.00
N THR A 79 -8.85 -11.00 -32.84
CA THR A 79 -10.28 -10.92 -33.22
C THR A 79 -11.10 -10.03 -32.28
N VAL A 80 -10.57 -9.70 -31.12
CA VAL A 80 -11.25 -8.91 -30.09
C VAL A 80 -10.38 -7.73 -29.59
N GLN A 81 -9.39 -7.33 -30.36
CA GLN A 81 -8.64 -6.10 -30.09
C GLN A 81 -9.56 -4.87 -30.09
N ASP A 82 -9.08 -3.77 -29.55
CA ASP A 82 -9.77 -2.47 -29.41
C ASP A 82 -11.05 -2.48 -28.53
N LYS A 83 -11.33 -3.59 -27.86
CA LYS A 83 -12.43 -3.71 -26.87
C LYS A 83 -12.00 -3.41 -25.43
N GLY A 84 -10.81 -2.86 -25.23
CA GLY A 84 -10.29 -2.50 -23.93
C GLY A 84 -9.80 -3.67 -23.05
N LEU A 85 -9.75 -4.91 -23.59
CA LEU A 85 -9.39 -6.09 -22.80
C LEU A 85 -7.94 -6.07 -22.31
N GLY A 86 -7.00 -5.58 -23.11
CA GLY A 86 -5.62 -5.37 -22.68
C GLY A 86 -5.51 -4.34 -21.56
N THR A 87 -6.27 -3.25 -21.65
CA THR A 87 -6.36 -2.24 -20.58
C THR A 87 -6.91 -2.85 -19.29
N LEU A 88 -7.98 -3.66 -19.39
CA LEU A 88 -8.57 -4.35 -18.24
C LEU A 88 -7.55 -5.24 -17.52
N VAL A 89 -6.80 -6.07 -18.28
CA VAL A 89 -5.74 -6.92 -17.71
C VAL A 89 -4.64 -6.08 -17.07
N ALA A 90 -4.14 -5.03 -17.76
CA ALA A 90 -3.07 -4.19 -17.24
C ALA A 90 -3.46 -3.47 -15.94
N MET A 91 -4.68 -2.91 -15.88
CA MET A 91 -5.19 -2.22 -14.69
C MET A 91 -5.39 -3.19 -13.52
N THR A 92 -5.81 -4.43 -13.80
CA THR A 92 -5.94 -5.45 -12.76
C THR A 92 -4.58 -5.85 -12.19
N LEU A 93 -3.59 -6.09 -13.06
CA LEU A 93 -2.23 -6.37 -12.63
C LEU A 93 -1.61 -5.19 -11.85
N GLU A 94 -1.91 -3.94 -12.25
CA GLU A 94 -1.51 -2.75 -11.48
C GLU A 94 -2.19 -2.72 -10.10
N SER A 95 -3.45 -3.14 -10.00
CA SER A 95 -4.13 -3.25 -8.70
C SER A 95 -3.47 -4.30 -7.80
N VAL A 96 -3.03 -5.43 -8.37
CA VAL A 96 -2.22 -6.43 -7.65
C VAL A 96 -0.89 -5.82 -7.19
N ALA A 97 -0.19 -5.08 -8.06
CA ALA A 97 1.05 -4.40 -7.69
C ALA A 97 0.86 -3.45 -6.48
N ARG A 98 -0.29 -2.74 -6.42
CA ARG A 98 -0.62 -1.90 -5.25
C ARG A 98 -0.81 -2.71 -3.99
N GLN A 99 -1.48 -3.86 -4.08
CA GLN A 99 -1.69 -4.76 -2.93
C GLN A 99 -0.36 -5.34 -2.42
N GLU A 100 0.57 -5.65 -3.34
CA GLU A 100 1.92 -6.10 -3.00
C GLU A 100 2.81 -4.97 -2.42
N GLY A 101 2.33 -3.73 -2.42
CA GLY A 101 3.04 -2.59 -1.83
C GLY A 101 4.31 -2.17 -2.58
N VAL A 102 4.44 -2.52 -3.85
CA VAL A 102 5.57 -2.08 -4.68
C VAL A 102 5.39 -0.64 -5.13
N LYS A 103 6.51 0.06 -5.32
CA LYS A 103 6.48 1.49 -5.67
C LYS A 103 6.34 1.75 -7.17
N ARG A 104 6.63 0.77 -8.02
CA ARG A 104 6.57 0.92 -9.47
C ARG A 104 6.27 -0.39 -10.19
N VAL A 105 5.59 -0.26 -11.30
CA VAL A 105 5.39 -1.34 -12.28
C VAL A 105 6.36 -1.14 -13.41
N VAL A 106 7.00 -2.21 -13.83
CA VAL A 106 7.94 -2.22 -14.96
C VAL A 106 7.47 -3.22 -16.01
N CYS A 107 7.70 -2.93 -17.27
CA CYS A 107 7.54 -3.92 -18.33
C CYS A 107 8.58 -3.72 -19.43
N SER A 108 8.93 -4.81 -20.11
CA SER A 108 9.69 -4.80 -21.35
C SER A 108 8.69 -4.84 -22.49
N ALA A 109 8.33 -3.67 -23.00
CA ALA A 109 7.36 -3.55 -24.09
C ALA A 109 8.04 -3.76 -25.45
N ARG A 110 7.42 -4.55 -26.32
CA ARG A 110 7.80 -4.57 -27.73
C ARG A 110 7.52 -3.21 -28.36
N GLU A 111 8.24 -2.85 -29.42
CA GLU A 111 8.10 -1.56 -30.10
C GLU A 111 6.64 -1.23 -30.47
N ASP A 112 5.89 -2.23 -30.95
CA ASP A 112 4.47 -2.10 -31.30
C ASP A 112 3.53 -1.89 -30.10
N ALA A 113 3.96 -2.25 -28.87
CA ALA A 113 3.20 -2.11 -27.64
C ALA A 113 3.54 -0.83 -26.85
N VAL A 114 4.59 -0.10 -27.20
CA VAL A 114 5.02 1.12 -26.47
C VAL A 114 3.88 2.15 -26.38
N ALA A 115 3.17 2.39 -27.47
CA ALA A 115 2.06 3.33 -27.49
C ALA A 115 0.90 2.91 -26.58
N PHE A 116 0.64 1.61 -26.46
CA PHE A 116 -0.37 1.06 -25.55
C PHE A 116 0.00 1.33 -24.09
N PHE A 117 1.22 1.00 -23.68
CA PHE A 117 1.67 1.24 -22.31
C PHE A 117 1.78 2.75 -21.98
N ALA A 118 2.17 3.59 -22.95
CA ALA A 118 2.19 5.04 -22.75
C ALA A 118 0.79 5.60 -22.45
N LYS A 119 -0.26 5.12 -23.13
CA LYS A 119 -1.66 5.49 -22.84
C LYS A 119 -2.09 5.07 -21.43
N LEU A 120 -1.48 4.05 -20.84
CA LEU A 120 -1.72 3.61 -19.47
C LEU A 120 -0.88 4.37 -18.43
N GLY A 121 -0.10 5.36 -18.86
CA GLY A 121 0.72 6.20 -17.98
C GLY A 121 2.12 5.65 -17.71
N PHE A 122 2.58 4.66 -18.47
CA PHE A 122 3.98 4.23 -18.42
C PHE A 122 4.87 5.20 -19.18
N VAL A 123 6.06 5.46 -18.62
CA VAL A 123 7.10 6.30 -19.23
C VAL A 123 8.17 5.40 -19.85
N ASN A 124 8.51 5.67 -21.10
CA ASN A 124 9.58 4.96 -21.79
C ASN A 124 10.95 5.41 -21.27
N GLN A 125 11.77 4.46 -20.81
CA GLN A 125 13.11 4.69 -20.28
C GLN A 125 14.22 4.41 -21.32
N GLY A 126 13.85 4.02 -22.51
CA GLY A 126 14.77 3.69 -23.60
C GLY A 126 14.76 2.23 -24.01
N GLU A 127 15.50 1.96 -25.09
CA GLU A 127 15.65 0.62 -25.63
C GLU A 127 16.50 -0.28 -24.72
N ILE A 128 16.08 -1.51 -24.54
CA ILE A 128 16.81 -2.51 -23.79
C ILE A 128 17.23 -3.68 -24.70
N THR A 129 18.30 -4.35 -24.35
CA THR A 129 18.72 -5.57 -25.05
C THR A 129 17.61 -6.61 -24.95
N ALA A 130 17.00 -6.92 -26.07
CA ALA A 130 16.00 -7.98 -26.12
C ALA A 130 16.62 -9.33 -25.74
N PRO A 131 15.86 -10.25 -25.14
CA PRO A 131 16.29 -11.64 -25.05
C PRO A 131 16.69 -12.13 -26.44
N GLN A 132 17.82 -12.85 -26.54
CA GLN A 132 18.45 -13.29 -27.80
C GLN A 132 17.53 -14.06 -28.80
N THR A 133 16.29 -14.28 -28.42
CA THR A 133 15.31 -15.08 -29.16
C THR A 133 14.35 -14.28 -30.02
N THR A 134 14.40 -12.93 -30.02
CA THR A 134 13.47 -12.11 -30.80
C THR A 134 14.18 -10.99 -31.55
N PRO A 135 13.94 -10.83 -32.87
CA PRO A 135 14.46 -9.70 -33.63
C PRO A 135 13.73 -8.37 -33.36
N ILE A 136 12.77 -8.37 -32.41
CA ILE A 136 11.89 -7.24 -32.13
C ILE A 136 12.56 -6.37 -31.06
N ARG A 137 12.61 -5.05 -31.31
CA ARG A 137 13.11 -4.07 -30.34
C ARG A 137 12.20 -4.03 -29.12
N HIS A 138 12.82 -3.92 -27.95
CA HIS A 138 12.12 -3.83 -26.66
C HIS A 138 12.52 -2.55 -25.93
N PHE A 139 11.57 -1.99 -25.21
CA PHE A 139 11.74 -0.76 -24.45
C PHE A 139 11.36 -1.00 -23.00
N LEU A 140 12.18 -0.49 -22.08
CA LEU A 140 11.84 -0.47 -20.67
C LEU A 140 10.77 0.61 -20.46
N MET A 141 9.61 0.20 -19.97
CA MET A 141 8.53 1.09 -19.60
C MET A 141 8.31 1.03 -18.10
N ILE A 142 8.24 2.17 -17.44
CA ILE A 142 8.06 2.27 -15.98
C ILE A 142 6.84 3.15 -15.69
N LYS A 143 6.03 2.69 -14.73
CA LYS A 143 4.94 3.47 -14.16
C LYS A 143 5.07 3.47 -12.64
N PRO A 144 5.14 4.65 -11.97
CA PRO A 144 4.97 4.72 -10.52
C PRO A 144 3.59 4.16 -10.16
N VAL A 145 3.56 3.30 -9.17
CA VAL A 145 2.30 2.86 -8.55
C VAL A 145 2.01 3.85 -7.45
N ALA A 146 0.95 4.64 -7.62
CA ALA A 146 0.32 5.29 -6.48
C ALA A 146 -0.22 4.15 -5.61
N THR A 147 0.49 3.81 -4.55
CA THR A 147 -0.03 2.91 -3.53
C THR A 147 -1.27 3.60 -2.95
N LEU A 148 -2.28 2.84 -2.53
CA LEU A 148 -3.37 3.40 -1.72
C LEU A 148 -2.81 4.10 -0.47
N ASP A 149 -1.57 3.83 -0.15
CA ASP A 149 -0.73 4.37 0.88
C ASP A 149 -0.26 5.82 0.60
N ASP A 150 -0.41 6.35 -0.62
CA ASP A 150 0.09 7.69 -0.97
C ASP A 150 -1.01 8.77 -0.97
N ILE A 151 -2.23 8.46 -0.52
CA ILE A 151 -3.28 9.47 -0.36
C ILE A 151 -3.09 10.16 0.99
N LEU A 152 -2.21 11.16 1.00
CA LEU A 152 -1.99 11.99 2.16
C LEU A 152 -2.61 13.36 1.94
N HIS A 153 -3.75 13.60 2.60
CA HIS A 153 -4.43 14.90 2.59
C HIS A 153 -3.53 16.04 3.09
N ARG A 154 -2.61 15.73 4.02
CA ARG A 154 -1.61 16.65 4.58
C ARG A 154 -0.23 15.98 4.58
N PRO A 155 0.44 15.84 3.43
CA PRO A 155 1.69 15.10 3.35
C PRO A 155 2.78 15.66 4.28
N ASP A 156 2.87 16.99 4.43
CA ASP A 156 3.85 17.63 5.31
C ASP A 156 3.63 17.26 6.78
N TRP A 157 2.37 17.23 7.22
CA TRP A 157 2.04 16.86 8.59
C TRP A 157 2.26 15.37 8.85
N CYS A 158 1.91 14.53 7.87
CA CYS A 158 2.19 13.10 7.96
C CYS A 158 3.70 12.83 8.02
N GLY A 159 4.51 13.55 7.23
CA GLY A 159 5.96 13.48 7.28
C GLY A 159 6.53 13.91 8.65
N GLN A 160 6.06 15.03 9.20
CA GLN A 160 6.44 15.49 10.54
C GLN A 160 6.04 14.49 11.64
N LEU A 161 4.85 13.92 11.56
CA LEU A 161 4.37 12.91 12.48
C LEU A 161 5.21 11.63 12.42
N GLN A 162 5.50 11.16 11.21
CA GLN A 162 6.34 9.99 10.99
C GLN A 162 7.75 10.20 11.56
N GLN A 163 8.36 11.35 11.31
CA GLN A 163 9.67 11.68 11.83
C GLN A 163 9.66 11.80 13.36
N ALA A 164 8.65 12.46 13.94
CA ALA A 164 8.50 12.58 15.40
C ALA A 164 8.38 11.20 16.08
N TRP A 165 7.71 10.24 15.45
CA TRP A 165 7.67 8.86 15.98
C TRP A 165 9.06 8.23 15.99
N TYR A 166 9.81 8.35 14.91
CA TYR A 166 11.15 7.76 14.82
C TYR A 166 12.14 8.41 15.80
N ASP A 167 12.09 9.74 15.95
CA ASP A 167 12.99 10.48 16.86
C ASP A 167 12.70 10.24 18.33
N HIS A 168 11.42 10.11 18.71
CA HIS A 168 11.01 10.04 20.13
C HIS A 168 10.53 8.66 20.57
N ILE A 169 10.23 7.77 19.64
CA ILE A 169 9.78 6.39 19.89
C ILE A 169 10.61 5.43 19.01
N PRO A 170 11.88 5.16 19.34
CA PRO A 170 12.77 4.34 18.50
C PRO A 170 12.22 2.95 18.16
N LEU A 171 11.29 2.43 18.98
CA LEU A 171 10.59 1.18 18.70
C LEU A 171 9.76 1.25 17.41
N SER A 172 9.15 2.40 17.11
CA SER A 172 8.35 2.58 15.91
C SER A 172 9.18 2.44 14.63
N GLU A 173 10.42 2.93 14.63
CA GLU A 173 11.36 2.77 13.53
C GLU A 173 11.81 1.31 13.39
N LYS A 174 12.18 0.66 14.50
CA LYS A 174 12.59 -0.75 14.51
C LYS A 174 11.48 -1.69 14.04
N MET A 175 10.24 -1.39 14.37
CA MET A 175 9.06 -2.11 13.85
C MET A 175 8.78 -1.79 12.38
N GLY A 176 9.37 -0.73 11.82
CA GLY A 176 9.11 -0.26 10.48
C GLY A 176 7.71 0.35 10.28
N VAL A 177 7.16 0.97 11.34
CA VAL A 177 5.83 1.60 11.30
C VAL A 177 5.84 2.74 10.28
N ARG A 178 4.84 2.77 9.39
CA ARG A 178 4.67 3.81 8.38
C ARG A 178 3.25 4.31 8.33
N ILE A 179 3.11 5.59 8.13
CA ILE A 179 1.84 6.20 7.74
C ILE A 179 1.59 5.86 6.29
N SER A 180 0.46 5.20 6.01
CA SER A 180 0.13 4.75 4.67
C SER A 180 -1.03 5.52 4.04
N GLN A 181 -1.95 6.07 4.83
CA GLN A 181 -3.05 6.88 4.32
C GLN A 181 -3.52 7.92 5.35
N TYR A 182 -3.84 9.11 4.87
CA TYR A 182 -4.62 10.11 5.60
C TYR A 182 -5.53 10.86 4.64
N THR A 183 -6.84 10.77 4.86
CA THR A 183 -7.86 11.41 4.00
C THR A 183 -8.55 12.60 4.68
N GLY A 184 -8.16 12.95 5.91
CA GLY A 184 -8.90 13.87 6.78
C GLY A 184 -10.03 13.20 7.56
N GLN A 185 -10.51 12.03 7.11
CA GLN A 185 -11.54 11.22 7.79
C GLN A 185 -11.02 9.87 8.24
N ARG A 186 -10.02 9.34 7.55
CA ARG A 186 -9.40 8.03 7.80
C ARG A 186 -7.89 8.18 7.91
N PHE A 187 -7.32 7.46 8.84
CA PHE A 187 -5.87 7.37 9.05
C PHE A 187 -5.46 5.90 9.11
N VAL A 188 -4.48 5.53 8.29
CA VAL A 188 -4.00 4.16 8.18
C VAL A 188 -2.49 4.13 8.39
N THR A 189 -2.06 3.19 9.20
CA THR A 189 -0.64 2.85 9.36
C THR A 189 -0.39 1.39 9.03
N THR A 190 0.84 1.06 8.71
CA THR A 190 1.29 -0.29 8.39
C THR A 190 2.69 -0.52 8.93
N MET A 191 3.12 -1.77 8.93
CA MET A 191 4.50 -2.18 9.21
C MET A 191 4.83 -3.44 8.40
N PRO A 192 6.09 -3.79 8.17
CA PRO A 192 6.44 -5.05 7.54
C PRO A 192 6.09 -6.23 8.47
N GLU A 193 5.78 -7.38 7.88
CA GLU A 193 5.59 -8.62 8.62
C GLU A 193 6.92 -9.11 9.22
N ILE A 194 7.99 -9.06 8.40
CA ILE A 194 9.32 -9.47 8.82
C ILE A 194 9.82 -8.59 9.98
N GLY A 195 10.26 -9.23 11.05
CA GLY A 195 10.70 -8.56 12.28
C GLY A 195 9.57 -8.28 13.28
N ASN A 196 8.30 -8.50 12.88
CA ASN A 196 7.13 -8.32 13.73
C ASN A 196 6.35 -9.62 13.96
N GLN A 197 6.92 -10.76 13.60
CA GLN A 197 6.31 -12.09 13.75
C GLN A 197 6.58 -12.69 15.13
N ASN A 198 5.69 -13.60 15.52
CA ASN A 198 5.86 -14.51 16.64
C ASN A 198 6.39 -15.88 16.14
N PRO A 199 6.72 -16.83 17.05
CA PRO A 199 7.20 -18.16 16.66
C PRO A 199 6.19 -19.00 15.83
N HIS A 200 4.95 -18.59 15.74
CA HIS A 200 3.90 -19.27 14.95
C HIS A 200 3.76 -18.68 13.53
N HIS A 201 4.69 -17.83 13.10
CA HIS A 201 4.66 -17.13 11.80
C HIS A 201 3.39 -16.29 11.59
N THR A 202 2.83 -15.76 12.66
CA THR A 202 1.78 -14.73 12.63
C THR A 202 2.31 -13.46 13.28
N LEU A 203 1.62 -12.34 13.11
CA LEU A 203 2.07 -11.09 13.70
C LEU A 203 2.02 -11.16 15.23
N PHE A 204 3.09 -10.66 15.85
CA PHE A 204 3.19 -10.59 17.30
C PHE A 204 2.15 -9.61 17.87
N ALA A 205 1.42 -10.07 18.88
CA ALA A 205 0.35 -9.29 19.52
C ALA A 205 0.84 -7.92 20.04
N GLY A 206 2.04 -7.86 20.61
CA GLY A 206 2.66 -6.61 21.08
C GLY A 206 2.95 -5.62 19.95
N SER A 207 3.43 -6.10 18.79
CA SER A 207 3.63 -5.24 17.62
C SER A 207 2.31 -4.68 17.09
N LEU A 208 1.26 -5.52 17.05
CA LEU A 208 -0.08 -5.08 16.65
C LEU A 208 -0.68 -4.07 17.63
N PHE A 209 -0.49 -4.26 18.94
CA PHE A 209 -0.91 -3.31 19.95
C PHE A 209 -0.21 -1.96 19.79
N SER A 210 1.13 -1.96 19.59
CA SER A 210 1.92 -0.76 19.39
C SER A 210 1.52 -0.01 18.11
N LEU A 211 1.29 -0.75 17.01
CA LEU A 211 0.81 -0.19 15.74
C LEU A 211 -0.54 0.51 15.93
N ALA A 212 -1.50 -0.14 16.59
CA ALA A 212 -2.83 0.42 16.84
C ALA A 212 -2.77 1.66 17.76
N THR A 213 -1.93 1.62 18.80
CA THR A 213 -1.69 2.75 19.71
C THR A 213 -1.19 3.97 18.94
N LEU A 214 -0.18 3.79 18.09
CA LEU A 214 0.37 4.88 17.26
C LEU A 214 -0.65 5.39 16.25
N THR A 215 -1.47 4.52 15.70
CA THR A 215 -2.53 4.90 14.75
C THR A 215 -3.56 5.82 15.40
N ALA A 216 -4.10 5.44 16.55
CA ALA A 216 -5.07 6.27 17.27
C ALA A 216 -4.45 7.60 17.72
N TRP A 217 -3.24 7.54 18.29
CA TRP A 217 -2.49 8.73 18.73
C TRP A 217 -2.24 9.68 17.55
N GLY A 218 -1.83 9.13 16.39
CA GLY A 218 -1.55 9.90 15.20
C GLY A 218 -2.79 10.58 14.62
N LEU A 219 -3.94 9.90 14.58
CA LEU A 219 -5.19 10.51 14.14
C LEU A 219 -5.60 11.67 15.07
N ILE A 220 -5.46 11.52 16.40
CA ILE A 220 -5.73 12.60 17.37
C ILE A 220 -4.78 13.77 17.13
N TRP A 221 -3.49 13.51 16.89
CA TRP A 221 -2.50 14.56 16.62
C TRP A 221 -2.81 15.35 15.34
N LEU A 222 -3.19 14.67 14.26
CA LEU A 222 -3.62 15.31 13.02
C LEU A 222 -4.89 16.13 13.24
N LEU A 223 -5.85 15.59 13.97
CA LEU A 223 -7.11 16.28 14.28
C LEU A 223 -6.90 17.56 15.13
N LEU A 224 -5.96 17.54 16.09
CA LEU A 224 -5.59 18.74 16.85
C LEU A 224 -5.07 19.83 15.90
N ARG A 225 -4.20 19.48 14.96
CA ARG A 225 -3.69 20.43 13.94
C ARG A 225 -4.76 20.96 13.02
N GLU A 226 -5.67 20.12 12.55
CA GLU A 226 -6.80 20.55 11.70
C GLU A 226 -7.70 21.55 12.44
N ARG A 227 -7.78 21.44 13.76
CA ARG A 227 -8.57 22.34 14.60
C ARG A 227 -7.78 23.50 15.20
N HIS A 228 -6.51 23.67 14.81
CA HIS A 228 -5.59 24.68 15.38
C HIS A 228 -5.51 24.61 16.90
N LEU A 229 -5.53 23.39 17.46
CA LEU A 229 -5.39 23.13 18.88
C LEU A 229 -4.01 22.56 19.18
N GLY A 230 -3.40 23.02 20.27
CA GLY A 230 -2.20 22.42 20.84
C GLY A 230 -2.56 21.47 22.00
N GLY A 231 -1.65 20.54 22.29
CA GLY A 231 -1.80 19.70 23.48
C GLY A 231 -0.90 18.46 23.46
N THR A 232 -0.67 17.92 24.65
CA THR A 232 0.10 16.67 24.85
C THR A 232 -0.86 15.50 24.95
N ILE A 233 -0.70 14.52 24.07
CA ILE A 233 -1.56 13.33 23.98
C ILE A 233 -0.92 12.21 24.79
N ILE A 234 -1.64 11.67 25.75
CA ILE A 234 -1.20 10.59 26.64
C ILE A 234 -2.20 9.43 26.57
N LEU A 235 -1.73 8.20 26.33
CA LEU A 235 -2.55 7.01 26.46
C LEU A 235 -2.82 6.76 27.95
N ALA A 236 -4.08 6.74 28.35
CA ALA A 236 -4.49 6.55 29.74
C ALA A 236 -4.96 5.09 30.00
N ASP A 237 -5.58 4.48 29.01
CA ASP A 237 -6.05 3.11 29.10
C ASP A 237 -6.25 2.54 27.69
N ALA A 238 -5.99 1.24 27.51
CA ALA A 238 -6.25 0.58 26.25
C ALA A 238 -6.43 -0.92 26.42
N HIS A 239 -7.25 -1.48 25.55
CA HIS A 239 -7.30 -2.92 25.37
C HIS A 239 -7.42 -3.29 23.90
N ILE A 240 -7.01 -4.51 23.58
CA ILE A 240 -7.12 -5.08 22.23
C ILE A 240 -7.77 -6.46 22.30
N ARG A 241 -8.68 -6.72 21.38
CA ARG A 241 -9.33 -8.03 21.24
C ARG A 241 -8.88 -8.64 19.91
N TYR A 242 -8.18 -9.76 20.00
CA TYR A 242 -7.76 -10.54 18.85
C TYR A 242 -8.85 -11.57 18.54
N SER A 243 -9.43 -11.51 17.34
CA SER A 243 -10.46 -12.46 16.89
C SER A 243 -9.88 -13.61 16.09
N LYS A 244 -8.76 -13.38 15.41
CA LYS A 244 -8.01 -14.38 14.65
C LYS A 244 -6.55 -13.96 14.47
N PRO A 245 -5.63 -14.91 14.17
CA PRO A 245 -4.25 -14.58 13.81
C PRO A 245 -4.22 -13.63 12.61
N ILE A 246 -3.30 -12.69 12.63
CA ILE A 246 -3.05 -11.75 11.53
C ILE A 246 -1.73 -12.16 10.86
N THR A 247 -1.76 -12.31 9.55
CA THR A 247 -0.62 -12.66 8.69
C THR A 247 -0.46 -11.62 7.59
N GLY A 248 0.70 -11.62 6.93
CA GLY A 248 1.01 -10.70 5.87
C GLY A 248 1.28 -9.29 6.37
N ARG A 249 1.01 -8.30 5.53
CA ARG A 249 1.27 -6.90 5.86
C ARG A 249 0.10 -6.29 6.66
N PRO A 250 0.26 -6.02 7.96
CA PRO A 250 -0.82 -5.50 8.78
C PRO A 250 -1.16 -4.06 8.42
N ARG A 251 -2.44 -3.74 8.50
CA ARG A 251 -2.96 -2.37 8.41
C ARG A 251 -3.77 -2.04 9.65
N ALA A 252 -3.43 -0.96 10.30
CA ALA A 252 -4.22 -0.41 11.40
C ALA A 252 -4.99 0.81 10.88
N VAL A 253 -6.31 0.77 11.00
CA VAL A 253 -7.24 1.75 10.43
C VAL A 253 -8.01 2.42 11.54
N ALA A 254 -7.90 3.74 11.64
CA ALA A 254 -8.70 4.59 12.51
C ALA A 254 -9.54 5.55 11.66
N ASP A 255 -10.84 5.57 11.90
CA ASP A 255 -11.74 6.51 11.25
C ASP A 255 -12.12 7.64 12.22
N LEU A 256 -12.28 8.86 11.71
CA LEU A 256 -12.69 10.01 12.53
C LEU A 256 -14.05 9.77 13.22
N SER A 257 -14.93 9.00 12.58
CA SER A 257 -16.23 8.60 13.14
C SER A 257 -16.12 7.66 14.34
N SER A 258 -14.99 6.98 14.51
CA SER A 258 -14.70 6.12 15.67
C SER A 258 -14.05 6.87 16.84
N LEU A 259 -13.74 8.16 16.65
CA LEU A 259 -13.28 9.02 17.74
C LEU A 259 -14.48 9.65 18.48
N SER A 260 -14.45 9.58 19.78
CA SER A 260 -15.40 10.29 20.64
C SER A 260 -14.66 11.12 21.70
N GLY A 261 -15.22 12.28 22.03
CA GLY A 261 -14.64 13.20 23.01
C GLY A 261 -14.76 14.68 22.61
N ASP A 262 -14.66 15.56 23.58
CA ASP A 262 -14.79 17.01 23.37
C ASP A 262 -13.42 17.70 23.41
N LEU A 263 -12.77 17.82 22.25
CA LEU A 263 -11.51 18.53 22.09
C LEU A 263 -11.63 20.07 22.25
N ALA A 264 -12.85 20.64 22.14
CA ALA A 264 -13.05 22.08 22.35
C ALA A 264 -12.72 22.52 23.80
N ARG A 265 -12.66 21.57 24.72
CA ARG A 265 -12.20 21.83 26.10
C ARG A 265 -10.77 22.36 26.16
N LEU A 266 -9.91 21.94 25.22
CA LEU A 266 -8.51 22.40 25.14
C LEU A 266 -8.41 23.91 24.90
N ALA A 267 -9.27 24.47 24.05
CA ALA A 267 -9.34 25.91 23.83
C ALA A 267 -9.69 26.71 25.08
N ARG A 268 -10.23 26.05 26.11
CA ARG A 268 -10.57 26.64 27.42
C ARG A 268 -9.53 26.30 28.52
N GLY A 269 -8.34 25.83 28.12
CA GLY A 269 -7.30 25.40 29.03
C GLY A 269 -7.63 24.15 29.87
N ARG A 270 -8.60 23.34 29.43
CA ARG A 270 -9.03 22.13 30.15
C ARG A 270 -8.64 20.86 29.39
N ARG A 271 -8.20 19.84 30.13
CA ARG A 271 -7.92 18.52 29.56
C ARG A 271 -9.14 17.94 28.85
N ALA A 272 -8.90 17.24 27.76
CA ALA A 272 -9.91 16.50 27.03
C ALA A 272 -9.64 14.99 27.14
N ARG A 273 -10.72 14.20 27.23
CA ARG A 273 -10.66 12.73 27.11
C ARG A 273 -11.16 12.36 25.72
N VAL A 274 -10.38 11.54 25.00
CA VAL A 274 -10.71 11.05 23.67
C VAL A 274 -10.69 9.52 23.69
N GLN A 275 -11.72 8.90 23.21
CA GLN A 275 -11.78 7.47 22.96
C GLN A 275 -11.59 7.23 21.46
N ALA A 276 -10.82 6.20 21.11
CA ALA A 276 -10.52 5.84 19.75
C ALA A 276 -10.64 4.32 19.55
N GLU A 277 -11.25 3.91 18.47
CA GLU A 277 -11.26 2.52 18.02
C GLU A 277 -10.37 2.39 16.79
N VAL A 278 -9.53 1.34 16.75
CA VAL A 278 -8.66 1.01 15.62
C VAL A 278 -8.91 -0.43 15.19
N HIS A 279 -9.13 -0.61 13.91
CA HIS A 279 -9.29 -1.92 13.31
C HIS A 279 -7.98 -2.40 12.70
N LEU A 280 -7.58 -3.62 13.02
CA LEU A 280 -6.38 -4.26 12.51
C LEU A 280 -6.74 -5.35 11.50
N PHE A 281 -6.15 -5.24 10.32
CA PHE A 281 -6.35 -6.16 9.20
C PHE A 281 -5.02 -6.83 8.83
N GLY A 282 -5.07 -8.06 8.36
CA GLY A 282 -4.01 -8.71 7.61
C GLY A 282 -4.31 -8.64 6.10
N ASP A 283 -3.79 -9.61 5.36
CA ASP A 283 -4.03 -9.69 3.92
C ASP A 283 -5.50 -9.95 3.58
N ASP A 284 -6.18 -10.78 4.37
CA ASP A 284 -7.53 -11.27 4.04
C ASP A 284 -8.65 -10.52 4.75
N ASP A 285 -8.52 -10.27 6.05
CA ASP A 285 -9.63 -9.77 6.86
C ASP A 285 -9.21 -9.03 8.15
N LYS A 286 -10.22 -8.45 8.82
CA LYS A 286 -10.10 -7.89 10.17
C LYS A 286 -9.77 -8.99 11.18
N GLY A 287 -8.62 -8.86 11.83
CA GLY A 287 -8.11 -9.81 12.81
C GLY A 287 -8.16 -9.33 14.25
N ALA A 288 -8.22 -8.00 14.50
CA ALA A 288 -8.30 -7.45 15.84
C ALA A 288 -8.98 -6.09 15.89
N VAL A 289 -9.44 -5.72 17.07
CA VAL A 289 -9.96 -4.38 17.40
C VAL A 289 -9.24 -3.89 18.64
N PHE A 290 -8.71 -2.68 18.54
CA PHE A 290 -8.10 -1.94 19.65
C PHE A 290 -9.04 -0.81 20.05
N GLU A 291 -9.22 -0.61 21.34
CA GLU A 291 -9.93 0.52 21.93
C GLU A 291 -8.98 1.22 22.91
N GLY A 292 -8.76 2.52 22.70
CA GLY A 292 -7.87 3.32 23.53
C GLY A 292 -8.55 4.56 24.08
N THR A 293 -8.26 4.90 25.33
CA THR A 293 -8.63 6.16 25.96
C THR A 293 -7.38 7.04 26.07
N TYR A 294 -7.44 8.19 25.44
CA TYR A 294 -6.36 9.18 25.46
C TYR A 294 -6.79 10.40 26.26
N MET A 295 -5.86 10.91 27.08
CA MET A 295 -5.97 12.22 27.71
C MET A 295 -5.16 13.22 26.89
N VAL A 296 -5.78 14.30 26.51
CA VAL A 296 -5.09 15.42 25.87
C VAL A 296 -5.02 16.56 26.89
N LEU A 297 -3.79 16.88 27.25
CA LEU A 297 -3.50 18.02 28.14
C LEU A 297 -3.36 19.28 27.28
N PRO A 298 -3.89 20.44 27.70
CA PRO A 298 -3.68 21.68 26.98
C PRO A 298 -2.19 22.00 26.88
N ALA A 299 -1.76 22.67 25.81
CA ALA A 299 -0.42 23.23 25.75
C ALA A 299 -0.24 24.21 26.95
N GLU A 300 0.91 24.16 27.57
CA GLU A 300 1.26 25.19 28.55
C GLU A 300 1.22 26.54 27.82
N SER A 301 0.45 27.50 28.33
CA SER A 301 0.52 28.86 27.85
C SER A 301 1.94 29.34 28.10
N ASP A 302 2.68 29.75 27.08
CA ASP A 302 3.90 30.51 27.25
C ASP A 302 3.56 31.71 28.12
N ALA A 303 3.90 31.60 29.40
CA ALA A 303 3.92 32.76 30.26
C ALA A 303 4.98 33.71 29.67
N PRO A 304 4.68 35.01 29.48
CA PRO A 304 5.67 35.93 28.95
C PRO A 304 6.88 35.85 29.86
N LEU A 305 8.07 35.64 29.30
CA LEU A 305 9.34 35.74 30.01
C LEU A 305 9.34 37.12 30.69
N ASP A 306 9.24 37.13 32.01
CA ASP A 306 9.39 38.29 32.83
C ASP A 306 10.76 38.92 32.52
N GLN A 307 10.72 40.07 31.85
CA GLN A 307 11.92 40.88 31.65
C GLN A 307 12.29 41.44 33.03
N GLY A 308 12.98 40.57 33.80
CA GLY A 308 13.57 40.96 35.06
C GLY A 308 14.40 42.20 34.89
N GLY A 309 13.91 43.27 35.52
CA GLY A 309 14.54 44.56 35.55
C GLY A 309 15.98 44.49 36.08
N SER A 310 16.84 45.10 35.31
CA SER A 310 18.17 45.54 35.75
C SER A 310 18.01 46.55 36.89
N GLU A 311 18.11 46.10 38.13
CA GLU A 311 18.44 47.00 39.20
C GLU A 311 19.97 47.07 39.38
N ALA A 312 20.50 48.19 38.92
CA ALA A 312 21.85 48.64 39.25
C ALA A 312 21.96 48.83 40.77
N ILE A 313 22.90 48.16 41.37
CA ILE A 313 23.38 48.53 42.75
C ILE A 313 24.66 49.29 42.54
N GLU A 314 24.57 50.66 42.68
CA GLU A 314 25.66 51.54 43.09
C GLU A 314 25.77 51.53 44.57
N SER A 315 26.94 51.30 45.08
CA SER A 315 27.69 51.81 46.18
C SER A 315 28.44 50.76 46.99
#